data_2773a2f93630fe3b5ccbf4875251b58d
#
_entry.id   2773a2f93630fe3b5ccbf4875251b58d
#
_cell.length_a   1.000
_cell.length_b   1.000
_cell.length_c   1.000
_cell.angle_alpha   90.00
_cell.angle_beta   90.00
_cell.angle_gamma   90.00
#
_symmetry.space_group_name_H-M   'P 1'
#
loop_
_entity.id
_entity.type
_entity.pdbx_description
1 polymer ?
#
loop_
_entity_poly.entity_id
_entity_poly.type
_entity_poly.pdbx_seq_one_letter_code
_entity_poly.pdbx_strand_id
1 'polypeptide(L)'
;MQNFLDFNEALVKSTLQYHRTLNTKLWSNGKLDPLVRAKLLEIARVWQKFANIENSNIIDIILTGGNANYNYTKQSDLDVHLIIDYEKVTCDEEIVMDYFMSKKALWAANHSTIRVRGYPVELFAEDKRAKPRPGQGVYSLLKGRWVQEPKMVNLNFKSDTLLAQKVDFYAKQIDNMIK
;
A
#
# COMPACT_ATOMS: atom_id res chain seq x y z
N MET A 1 -31.08 12.57 -16.87
CA MET A 1 -30.44 12.11 -15.61
C MET A 1 -29.57 10.91 -15.96
N GLN A 2 -28.26 11.10 -16.04
CA GLN A 2 -27.34 9.99 -16.26
C GLN A 2 -27.41 9.11 -15.00
N ASN A 3 -27.67 7.84 -15.17
CA ASN A 3 -27.97 6.94 -14.07
C ASN A 3 -26.75 6.80 -13.17
N PHE A 4 -26.91 6.96 -11.84
CA PHE A 4 -25.82 6.82 -10.86
C PHE A 4 -25.06 5.50 -11.01
N LEU A 5 -25.73 4.46 -11.47
CA LEU A 5 -25.16 3.15 -11.79
C LEU A 5 -24.20 3.20 -13.00
N ASP A 6 -24.51 3.95 -14.05
CA ASP A 6 -23.66 4.08 -15.24
C ASP A 6 -22.37 4.88 -14.93
N PHE A 7 -22.50 5.91 -14.09
CA PHE A 7 -21.34 6.69 -13.62
C PHE A 7 -20.42 5.83 -12.75
N ASN A 8 -20.97 5.04 -11.84
CA ASN A 8 -20.21 4.15 -10.98
C ASN A 8 -19.54 3.02 -11.77
N GLU A 9 -20.20 2.44 -12.76
CA GLU A 9 -19.63 1.39 -13.59
C GLU A 9 -18.44 1.90 -14.42
N ALA A 10 -18.55 3.11 -14.98
CA ALA A 10 -17.46 3.75 -15.71
C ALA A 10 -16.27 4.11 -14.79
N LEU A 11 -16.55 4.60 -13.57
CA LEU A 11 -15.54 4.92 -12.57
C LEU A 11 -14.81 3.67 -12.10
N VAL A 12 -15.53 2.59 -11.77
CA VAL A 12 -14.97 1.31 -11.37
C VAL A 12 -14.12 0.71 -12.48
N LYS A 13 -14.58 0.72 -13.72
CA LYS A 13 -13.79 0.23 -14.87
C LYS A 13 -12.50 1.02 -15.05
N SER A 14 -12.51 2.34 -14.85
CA SER A 14 -11.31 3.17 -14.99
C SER A 14 -10.29 2.95 -13.87
N THR A 15 -10.73 2.63 -12.66
CA THR A 15 -9.86 2.39 -11.50
C THR A 15 -9.30 0.97 -11.44
N LEU A 16 -9.92 0.02 -12.15
CA LEU A 16 -9.50 -1.38 -12.20
C LEU A 16 -8.64 -1.71 -13.44
N GLN A 17 -8.26 -0.70 -14.23
CA GLN A 17 -7.39 -0.93 -15.40
C GLN A 17 -5.94 -1.15 -14.96
N TYR A 18 -5.37 -2.26 -15.43
CA TYR A 18 -3.94 -2.50 -15.33
C TYR A 18 -3.20 -1.69 -16.41
N HIS A 19 -2.17 -0.98 -15.98
CA HIS A 19 -1.23 -0.35 -16.90
C HIS A 19 -0.27 -1.39 -17.50
N ARG A 20 0.20 -1.15 -18.71
CA ARG A 20 1.21 -2.02 -19.34
C ARG A 20 2.61 -1.86 -18.74
N THR A 21 2.84 -0.76 -18.04
CA THR A 21 4.12 -0.43 -17.40
C THR A 21 3.89 0.02 -15.98
N LEU A 22 4.92 -0.10 -15.15
CA LEU A 22 4.95 0.55 -13.84
C LEU A 22 4.85 2.07 -13.99
N ASN A 23 4.45 2.75 -12.93
CA ASN A 23 4.28 4.20 -12.91
C ASN A 23 5.58 4.92 -13.30
N THR A 24 5.62 5.51 -14.49
CA THR A 24 6.80 6.17 -15.05
C THR A 24 7.26 7.40 -14.28
N LYS A 25 6.46 7.95 -13.37
CA LYS A 25 6.89 9.02 -12.46
C LYS A 25 7.82 8.50 -11.36
N LEU A 26 7.80 7.19 -11.10
CA LEU A 26 8.53 6.54 -10.01
C LEU A 26 9.56 5.54 -10.54
N TRP A 27 9.27 4.89 -11.66
CA TRP A 27 10.02 3.74 -12.18
C TRP A 27 10.57 4.01 -13.57
N SER A 28 11.82 3.59 -13.79
CA SER A 28 12.46 3.57 -15.11
C SER A 28 13.14 2.21 -15.29
N ASN A 29 12.79 1.51 -16.39
CA ASN A 29 13.37 0.18 -16.72
C ASN A 29 13.28 -0.82 -15.53
N GLY A 30 12.17 -0.86 -14.83
CA GLY A 30 11.94 -1.75 -13.69
C GLY A 30 12.70 -1.37 -12.40
N LYS A 31 13.43 -0.25 -12.40
CA LYS A 31 14.16 0.28 -11.24
C LYS A 31 13.44 1.52 -10.68
N LEU A 32 13.35 1.60 -9.37
CA LEU A 32 12.85 2.79 -8.70
C LEU A 32 13.82 3.96 -8.90
N ASP A 33 13.28 5.15 -9.19
CA ASP A 33 14.08 6.39 -9.28
C ASP A 33 14.93 6.57 -8.02
N PRO A 34 16.25 6.79 -8.13
CA PRO A 34 17.15 6.90 -6.98
C PRO A 34 16.76 8.02 -5.99
N LEU A 35 16.23 9.15 -6.49
CA LEU A 35 15.80 10.28 -5.66
C LEU A 35 14.51 9.93 -4.91
N VAL A 36 13.59 9.23 -5.57
CA VAL A 36 12.37 8.69 -4.92
C VAL A 36 12.78 7.72 -3.81
N ARG A 37 13.66 6.76 -4.12
CA ARG A 37 14.16 5.79 -3.14
C ARG A 37 14.80 6.48 -1.93
N ALA A 38 15.69 7.44 -2.16
CA ALA A 38 16.36 8.17 -1.09
C ALA A 38 15.36 8.91 -0.20
N LYS A 39 14.35 9.56 -0.82
CA LYS A 39 13.33 10.30 -0.08
C LYS A 39 12.42 9.40 0.75
N LEU A 40 12.03 8.24 0.20
CA LEU A 40 11.22 7.26 0.95
C LEU A 40 12.00 6.69 2.15
N LEU A 41 13.29 6.42 1.98
CA LEU A 41 14.15 5.98 3.09
C LEU A 41 14.30 7.05 4.18
N GLU A 42 14.43 8.33 3.80
CA GLU A 42 14.47 9.45 4.74
C GLU A 42 13.18 9.52 5.57
N ILE A 43 12.02 9.49 4.90
CA ILE A 43 10.70 9.52 5.55
C ILE A 43 10.52 8.31 6.47
N ALA A 44 10.88 7.10 6.00
CA ALA A 44 10.80 5.88 6.78
C ALA A 44 11.64 5.95 8.07
N ARG A 45 12.85 6.54 8.01
CA ARG A 45 13.71 6.73 9.19
C ARG A 45 13.12 7.71 10.20
N VAL A 46 12.46 8.78 9.74
CA VAL A 46 11.78 9.72 10.64
C VAL A 46 10.62 9.02 11.33
N TRP A 47 9.80 8.26 10.57
CA TRP A 47 8.71 7.49 11.13
C TRP A 47 9.17 6.37 12.08
N GLN A 48 10.27 5.69 11.75
CA GLN A 48 10.91 4.71 12.62
C GLN A 48 11.18 5.26 14.02
N LYS A 49 11.77 6.47 14.10
CA LYS A 49 12.03 7.15 15.38
C LYS A 49 10.73 7.52 16.10
N PHE A 50 9.75 8.03 15.36
CA PHE A 50 8.42 8.35 15.89
C PHE A 50 7.71 7.13 16.46
N ALA A 51 7.83 5.98 15.80
CA ALA A 51 7.23 4.71 16.21
C ALA A 51 8.09 3.96 17.25
N ASN A 52 9.21 4.50 17.71
CA ASN A 52 10.15 3.89 18.67
C ASN A 52 10.65 2.49 18.23
N ILE A 53 10.91 2.34 16.92
CA ILE A 53 11.47 1.08 16.39
C ILE A 53 12.99 1.15 16.44
N GLU A 54 13.62 0.20 17.15
CA GLU A 54 15.08 0.10 17.23
C GLU A 54 15.69 -0.25 15.87
N ASN A 55 16.86 0.31 15.56
CA ASN A 55 17.59 0.00 14.32
C ASN A 55 17.91 -1.49 14.18
N SER A 56 18.24 -2.14 15.29
CA SER A 56 18.54 -3.59 15.37
C SER A 56 17.34 -4.47 15.02
N ASN A 57 16.12 -3.92 15.05
CA ASN A 57 14.91 -4.64 14.72
C ASN A 57 14.47 -4.46 13.27
N ILE A 58 15.07 -3.53 12.50
CA ILE A 58 14.75 -3.32 11.09
C ILE A 58 15.40 -4.42 10.24
N ILE A 59 14.56 -5.26 9.62
CA ILE A 59 14.99 -6.33 8.71
C ILE A 59 15.06 -5.82 7.26
N ASP A 60 14.03 -5.08 6.83
CA ASP A 60 13.98 -4.42 5.54
C ASP A 60 13.05 -3.20 5.61
N ILE A 61 13.14 -2.33 4.62
CA ILE A 61 12.15 -1.29 4.34
C ILE A 61 11.71 -1.52 2.91
N ILE A 62 10.42 -1.74 2.70
CA ILE A 62 9.87 -2.10 1.40
C ILE A 62 8.89 -1.06 0.89
N LEU A 63 8.79 -0.96 -0.43
CA LEU A 63 7.70 -0.28 -1.14
C LEU A 63 6.80 -1.36 -1.75
N THR A 64 5.51 -1.25 -1.51
CA THR A 64 4.48 -2.16 -2.01
C THR A 64 3.25 -1.37 -2.50
N GLY A 65 2.07 -1.99 -2.54
CA GLY A 65 0.83 -1.32 -2.92
C GLY A 65 0.69 -1.00 -4.41
N GLY A 66 -0.26 -0.16 -4.75
CA GLY A 66 -0.62 0.16 -6.13
C GLY A 66 0.54 0.72 -6.96
N ASN A 67 1.35 1.60 -6.37
CA ASN A 67 2.51 2.22 -7.04
C ASN A 67 3.72 1.28 -7.21
N ALA A 68 3.73 0.12 -6.58
CA ALA A 68 4.69 -0.97 -6.83
C ALA A 68 4.10 -2.05 -7.75
N ASN A 69 2.95 -1.81 -8.35
CA ASN A 69 2.20 -2.74 -9.20
C ASN A 69 1.72 -2.03 -10.49
N TYR A 70 1.02 -2.77 -11.32
CA TYR A 70 0.47 -2.26 -12.59
C TYR A 70 -0.93 -1.63 -12.45
N ASN A 71 -1.53 -1.66 -11.25
CA ASN A 71 -2.86 -1.13 -10.95
C ASN A 71 -2.85 0.24 -10.25
N TYR A 72 -1.75 0.98 -10.36
CA TYR A 72 -1.66 2.32 -9.80
C TYR A 72 -2.67 3.29 -10.44
N THR A 73 -3.08 4.28 -9.69
CA THR A 73 -3.95 5.39 -10.12
C THR A 73 -3.35 6.72 -9.70
N LYS A 74 -4.00 7.81 -10.07
CA LYS A 74 -3.62 9.16 -9.59
C LYS A 74 -3.85 9.32 -8.08
N GLN A 75 -4.74 8.50 -7.49
CA GLN A 75 -5.10 8.51 -6.08
C GLN A 75 -4.29 7.49 -5.25
N SER A 76 -3.50 6.64 -5.90
CA SER A 76 -2.64 5.68 -5.18
C SER A 76 -1.66 6.40 -4.26
N ASP A 77 -1.35 5.78 -3.16
CA ASP A 77 -0.30 6.16 -2.23
C ASP A 77 1.01 5.40 -2.50
N LEU A 78 2.00 5.69 -1.70
CA LEU A 78 3.27 4.99 -1.63
C LEU A 78 3.31 4.23 -0.30
N ASP A 79 2.96 2.95 -0.36
CA ASP A 79 2.92 2.07 0.81
C ASP A 79 4.34 1.65 1.19
N VAL A 80 4.89 2.27 2.21
CA VAL A 80 6.23 2.00 2.73
C VAL A 80 6.12 1.24 4.04
N HIS A 81 6.54 -0.03 4.03
CA HIS A 81 6.48 -0.87 5.21
C HIS A 81 7.89 -1.09 5.79
N LEU A 82 8.01 -0.93 7.09
CA LEU A 82 9.19 -1.35 7.84
C LEU A 82 8.97 -2.79 8.31
N ILE A 83 9.75 -3.70 7.74
CA ILE A 83 9.70 -5.12 8.11
C ILE A 83 10.52 -5.31 9.37
N ILE A 84 9.87 -5.75 10.43
CA ILE A 84 10.47 -5.91 11.76
C ILE A 84 10.09 -7.26 12.36
N ASP A 85 10.75 -7.61 13.44
CA ASP A 85 10.44 -8.79 14.25
C ASP A 85 9.54 -8.38 15.42
N TYR A 86 8.26 -8.71 15.37
CA TYR A 86 7.31 -8.38 16.42
C TYR A 86 7.69 -9.02 17.77
N GLU A 87 8.27 -10.21 17.74
CA GLU A 87 8.72 -10.92 18.95
C GLU A 87 9.79 -10.14 19.75
N LYS A 88 10.55 -9.26 19.08
CA LYS A 88 11.50 -8.37 19.74
C LYS A 88 10.86 -7.14 20.39
N VAL A 89 9.60 -6.86 20.12
CA VAL A 89 8.85 -5.76 20.74
C VAL A 89 8.16 -6.26 22.01
N THR A 90 7.35 -7.30 21.88
CA THR A 90 6.74 -8.09 22.98
C THR A 90 6.27 -9.43 22.44
N CYS A 91 6.02 -10.39 23.32
CA CYS A 91 5.49 -11.70 22.95
C CYS A 91 3.99 -11.69 22.59
N ASP A 92 3.28 -10.58 22.83
CA ASP A 92 1.88 -10.42 22.50
C ASP A 92 1.74 -9.66 21.18
N GLU A 93 1.41 -10.40 20.13
CA GLU A 93 1.28 -9.85 18.76
C GLU A 93 0.12 -8.88 18.61
N GLU A 94 -0.97 -9.06 19.33
CA GLU A 94 -2.13 -8.18 19.27
C GLU A 94 -1.78 -6.79 19.81
N ILE A 95 -1.07 -6.76 20.94
CA ILE A 95 -0.57 -5.50 21.52
C ILE A 95 0.40 -4.80 20.56
N VAL A 96 1.31 -5.54 19.90
CA VAL A 96 2.24 -4.96 18.92
C VAL A 96 1.48 -4.38 17.74
N MET A 97 0.51 -5.11 17.23
CA MET A 97 -0.30 -4.65 16.09
C MET A 97 -1.07 -3.38 16.44
N ASP A 98 -1.77 -3.35 17.56
CA ASP A 98 -2.52 -2.18 18.03
C ASP A 98 -1.63 -0.98 18.25
N TYR A 99 -0.44 -1.17 18.82
CA TYR A 99 0.55 -0.12 18.98
C TYR A 99 0.94 0.50 17.64
N PHE A 100 1.32 -0.29 16.64
CA PHE A 100 1.73 0.24 15.34
C PHE A 100 0.58 0.80 14.52
N MET A 101 -0.64 0.25 14.65
CA MET A 101 -1.85 0.85 14.06
C MET A 101 -2.13 2.23 14.65
N SER A 102 -2.01 2.39 15.96
CA SER A 102 -2.16 3.68 16.64
C SER A 102 -1.09 4.68 16.20
N LYS A 103 0.17 4.24 16.08
CA LYS A 103 1.28 5.08 15.57
C LYS A 103 1.04 5.51 14.11
N LYS A 104 0.58 4.60 13.26
CA LYS A 104 0.18 4.91 11.88
C LYS A 104 -0.90 5.99 11.84
N ALA A 105 -1.99 5.82 12.59
CA ALA A 105 -3.09 6.76 12.63
C ALA A 105 -2.65 8.15 13.12
N LEU A 106 -1.87 8.21 14.20
CA LEU A 106 -1.35 9.45 14.75
C LEU A 106 -0.38 10.16 13.78
N TRP A 107 0.47 9.39 13.09
CA TRP A 107 1.34 9.94 12.05
C TRP A 107 0.54 10.53 10.90
N ALA A 108 -0.42 9.80 10.37
CA ALA A 108 -1.25 10.24 9.25
C ALA A 108 -2.02 11.53 9.59
N ALA A 109 -2.54 11.65 10.82
CA ALA A 109 -3.23 12.86 11.28
C ALA A 109 -2.32 14.10 11.29
N ASN A 110 -1.04 13.94 11.65
CA ASN A 110 -0.10 15.06 11.80
C ASN A 110 0.74 15.33 10.53
N HIS A 111 0.81 14.40 9.58
CA HIS A 111 1.72 14.45 8.44
C HIS A 111 1.02 14.16 7.10
N SER A 112 -0.25 14.48 6.98
CA SER A 112 -1.08 14.24 5.77
C SER A 112 -0.58 14.93 4.49
N THR A 113 0.33 15.91 4.62
CA THR A 113 0.89 16.69 3.52
C THR A 113 2.14 16.08 2.90
N ILE A 114 2.73 15.03 3.51
CA ILE A 114 3.95 14.40 2.99
C ILE A 114 3.67 13.69 1.68
N ARG A 115 4.35 14.13 0.60
CA ARG A 115 4.21 13.57 -0.75
C ARG A 115 5.56 13.39 -1.42
N VAL A 116 5.66 12.32 -2.22
CA VAL A 116 6.82 12.06 -3.10
C VAL A 116 6.30 11.92 -4.53
N ARG A 117 6.79 12.74 -5.45
CA ARG A 117 6.31 12.82 -6.84
C ARG A 117 4.79 13.05 -6.96
N GLY A 118 4.18 13.70 -5.96
CA GLY A 118 2.74 13.99 -5.90
C GLY A 118 1.90 12.90 -5.23
N TYR A 119 2.47 11.75 -4.89
CA TYR A 119 1.80 10.66 -4.19
C TYR A 119 1.96 10.79 -2.68
N PRO A 120 0.89 10.62 -1.88
CA PRO A 120 1.00 10.56 -0.43
C PRO A 120 1.83 9.33 -0.02
N VAL A 121 2.52 9.43 1.11
CA VAL A 121 3.32 8.33 1.66
C VAL A 121 2.59 7.76 2.88
N GLU A 122 2.24 6.49 2.81
CA GLU A 122 1.69 5.73 3.92
C GLU A 122 2.78 4.86 4.54
N LEU A 123 2.85 4.84 5.87
CA LEU A 123 3.90 4.15 6.63
C LEU A 123 3.28 3.13 7.59
N PHE A 124 3.87 1.95 7.64
CA PHE A 124 3.42 0.88 8.51
C PHE A 124 4.59 0.01 8.98
N ALA A 125 4.49 -0.58 10.18
CA ALA A 125 5.39 -1.65 10.62
C ALA A 125 4.71 -3.00 10.40
N GLU A 126 5.39 -3.91 9.73
CA GLU A 126 4.87 -5.23 9.36
C GLU A 126 5.77 -6.32 9.92
N ASP A 127 5.17 -7.39 10.42
CA ASP A 127 5.93 -8.52 10.94
C ASP A 127 6.72 -9.24 9.83
N LYS A 128 7.92 -9.70 10.14
CA LYS A 128 8.80 -10.46 9.24
C LYS A 128 8.15 -11.73 8.65
N ARG A 129 7.12 -12.26 9.30
CA ARG A 129 6.40 -13.47 8.88
C ARG A 129 5.29 -13.19 7.87
N ALA A 130 4.93 -11.93 7.68
CA ALA A 130 3.93 -11.55 6.69
C ALA A 130 4.38 -11.95 5.29
N LYS A 131 3.48 -12.59 4.56
CA LYS A 131 3.76 -13.05 3.20
C LYS A 131 3.07 -12.15 2.18
N PRO A 132 3.80 -11.67 1.16
CA PRO A 132 3.20 -10.93 0.07
C PRO A 132 2.15 -11.77 -0.64
N ARG A 133 1.10 -11.13 -1.12
CA ARG A 133 0.08 -11.80 -1.95
C ARG A 133 0.71 -12.25 -3.28
N PRO A 134 0.22 -13.34 -3.88
CA PRO A 134 0.65 -13.75 -5.21
C PRO A 134 0.51 -12.60 -6.21
N GLY A 135 1.58 -12.32 -6.96
CA GLY A 135 1.61 -11.25 -7.95
C GLY A 135 1.76 -9.82 -7.44
N GLN A 136 1.77 -9.62 -6.12
CA GLN A 136 2.03 -8.31 -5.51
C GLN A 136 3.49 -7.91 -5.69
N GLY A 137 3.75 -6.68 -6.16
CA GLY A 137 5.08 -6.12 -6.21
C GLY A 137 5.58 -5.74 -4.82
N VAL A 138 6.79 -6.19 -4.50
CA VAL A 138 7.51 -5.86 -3.26
C VAL A 138 8.93 -5.48 -3.60
N TYR A 139 9.28 -4.21 -3.39
CA TYR A 139 10.60 -3.66 -3.69
C TYR A 139 11.32 -3.29 -2.40
N SER A 140 12.49 -3.87 -2.17
CA SER A 140 13.35 -3.49 -1.03
C SER A 140 13.99 -2.13 -1.27
N LEU A 141 13.65 -1.17 -0.45
CA LEU A 141 14.28 0.15 -0.45
C LEU A 141 15.72 0.09 0.10
N LEU A 142 15.99 -0.80 1.07
CA LEU A 142 17.35 -0.96 1.60
C LEU A 142 18.29 -1.56 0.56
N LYS A 143 17.86 -2.61 -0.15
CA LYS A 143 18.69 -3.35 -1.12
C LYS A 143 18.64 -2.76 -2.53
N GLY A 144 17.65 -1.89 -2.83
CA GLY A 144 17.45 -1.29 -4.15
C GLY A 144 17.06 -2.30 -5.23
N ARG A 145 16.31 -3.34 -4.89
CA ARG A 145 15.89 -4.42 -5.80
C ARG A 145 14.55 -5.01 -5.43
N TRP A 146 13.92 -5.67 -6.40
CA TRP A 146 12.72 -6.45 -6.16
C TRP A 146 12.98 -7.63 -5.21
N VAL A 147 12.12 -7.79 -4.23
CA VAL A 147 11.96 -8.99 -3.41
C VAL A 147 10.98 -9.93 -4.12
N GLN A 148 9.90 -9.36 -4.65
CA GLN A 148 8.92 -10.02 -5.50
C GLN A 148 8.50 -9.04 -6.60
N GLU A 149 8.73 -9.42 -7.85
CA GLU A 149 8.29 -8.60 -8.99
C GLU A 149 6.77 -8.64 -9.15
N PRO A 150 6.14 -7.49 -9.52
CA PRO A 150 4.71 -7.46 -9.76
C PRO A 150 4.35 -8.29 -10.99
N LYS A 151 3.22 -8.98 -10.92
CA LYS A 151 2.67 -9.70 -12.05
C LYS A 151 1.32 -9.11 -12.44
N MET A 152 1.09 -8.97 -13.75
CA MET A 152 -0.26 -8.69 -14.23
C MET A 152 -1.15 -9.90 -13.91
N VAL A 153 -2.19 -9.67 -13.13
CA VAL A 153 -3.23 -10.66 -12.89
C VAL A 153 -4.35 -10.38 -13.86
N ASN A 154 -4.69 -11.36 -14.68
CA ASN A 154 -5.87 -11.26 -15.55
C ASN A 154 -7.11 -11.50 -14.68
N LEU A 155 -7.68 -10.40 -14.15
CA LEU A 155 -8.86 -10.47 -13.29
C LEU A 155 -10.10 -10.69 -14.15
N ASN A 156 -10.65 -11.89 -14.13
CA ASN A 156 -11.96 -12.14 -14.70
C ASN A 156 -13.04 -11.80 -13.66
N PHE A 157 -13.36 -10.52 -13.55
CA PHE A 157 -14.34 -10.01 -12.59
C PHE A 157 -15.74 -10.62 -12.73
N LYS A 158 -16.08 -11.17 -13.91
CA LYS A 158 -17.40 -11.77 -14.16
C LYS A 158 -17.59 -13.11 -13.44
N SER A 159 -16.52 -13.79 -13.05
CA SER A 159 -16.55 -15.09 -12.37
C SER A 159 -16.13 -15.04 -10.91
N ASP A 160 -15.78 -13.86 -10.37
CA ASP A 160 -15.36 -13.71 -8.99
C ASP A 160 -16.57 -13.53 -8.07
N THR A 161 -17.07 -14.66 -7.53
CA THR A 161 -18.20 -14.68 -6.59
C THR A 161 -17.91 -13.92 -5.29
N LEU A 162 -16.65 -13.89 -4.84
CA LEU A 162 -16.25 -13.18 -3.63
C LEU A 162 -16.31 -11.66 -3.84
N LEU A 163 -15.92 -11.19 -5.01
CA LEU A 163 -16.04 -9.78 -5.39
C LEU A 163 -17.52 -9.36 -5.46
N ALA A 164 -18.36 -10.19 -6.09
CA ALA A 164 -19.80 -9.93 -6.15
C ALA A 164 -20.44 -9.82 -4.75
N GLN A 165 -20.09 -10.72 -3.84
CA GLN A 165 -20.56 -10.68 -2.44
C GLN A 165 -20.09 -9.42 -1.71
N LYS A 166 -18.83 -8.99 -1.90
CA LYS A 166 -18.32 -7.75 -1.30
C LYS A 166 -19.02 -6.51 -1.83
N VAL A 167 -19.25 -6.45 -3.15
CA VAL A 167 -20.00 -5.35 -3.78
C VAL A 167 -21.40 -5.26 -3.21
N ASP A 168 -22.12 -6.39 -3.12
CA ASP A 168 -23.47 -6.44 -2.54
C ASP A 168 -23.50 -6.02 -1.06
N PHE A 169 -22.52 -6.46 -0.29
CA PHE A 169 -22.37 -6.08 1.11
C PHE A 169 -22.20 -4.56 1.29
N TYR A 170 -21.28 -3.94 0.55
CA TYR A 170 -21.04 -2.51 0.65
C TYR A 170 -22.21 -1.67 0.07
N ALA A 171 -22.83 -2.14 -1.01
CA ALA A 171 -24.03 -1.51 -1.55
C ALA A 171 -25.15 -1.42 -0.49
N LYS A 172 -25.42 -2.54 0.20
CA LYS A 172 -26.39 -2.56 1.31
C LYS A 172 -26.03 -1.63 2.47
N GLN A 173 -24.75 -1.50 2.82
CA GLN A 173 -24.32 -0.54 3.85
C GLN A 173 -24.58 0.90 3.41
N ILE A 174 -24.28 1.25 2.16
CA ILE A 174 -24.51 2.58 1.60
C ILE A 174 -26.02 2.89 1.60
N ASP A 175 -26.87 1.96 1.16
CA ASP A 175 -28.31 2.13 1.16
C ASP A 175 -28.87 2.34 2.57
N ASN A 176 -28.28 1.73 3.59
CA ASN A 176 -28.70 1.93 4.98
C ASN A 176 -28.23 3.28 5.56
N MET A 177 -27.18 3.89 5.02
CA MET A 177 -26.71 5.23 5.45
C MET A 177 -27.52 6.38 4.80
N ILE A 178 -28.18 6.11 3.68
CA ILE A 178 -28.99 7.11 2.92
C ILE A 178 -30.42 7.17 3.42
N LYS A 179 -30.88 6.18 4.16
CA LYS A 179 -32.21 6.15 4.82
C LYS A 179 -32.20 6.89 6.15
#